data_f354f60ecbe1d1599915bc54bb2f391c
#
_entry.id   f354f60ecbe1d1599915bc54bb2f391c
#
_cell.length_a   1.000
_cell.length_b   1.000
_cell.length_c   1.000
_cell.angle_alpha   90.00
_cell.angle_beta   90.00
_cell.angle_gamma   90.00
#
_symmetry.space_group_name_H-M   'P 1'
#
loop_
_entity.id
_entity.type
_entity.pdbx_description
1 polymer ?
#
loop_
_entity_poly.entity_id
_entity_poly.type
_entity_poly.pdbx_seq_one_letter_code
_entity_poly.pdbx_strand_id
1 'polypeptide(L)'
;MELFNNVIYNYGSDGAYAGEGGSYNFLNNYYKPGPYSAIKGSYRRLFTAYADDGKNQNEAGVYGIFHFKGNFMDATCPSLTDKQKEALYKVNMDNTFGLVVKNDFAPEKNLLSKKAFDIAEHTSLQPAKKAYKDVLQFAGASHRRDVVDQRIVEETRKGNYTYEGSHGSTNGMVDQPIDVGGWPEYKSEP
;
A
#
# COMPACT_ATOMS: atom_id res chain seq x y z
N MET A 1 -7.51 -8.46 11.15
CA MET A 1 -6.54 -8.61 10.02
C MET A 1 -5.25 -7.91 10.37
N GLU A 2 -4.11 -8.43 9.91
CA GLU A 2 -2.82 -7.77 10.07
C GLU A 2 -2.12 -7.59 8.73
N LEU A 3 -1.57 -6.40 8.53
CA LEU A 3 -0.60 -6.10 7.47
C LEU A 3 0.70 -5.65 8.14
N PHE A 4 1.77 -6.41 7.95
CA PHE A 4 3.08 -6.04 8.47
C PHE A 4 4.20 -6.34 7.48
N ASN A 5 5.22 -5.50 7.50
CA ASN A 5 6.42 -5.61 6.68
C ASN A 5 6.18 -5.75 5.16
N ASN A 6 5.05 -5.22 4.66
CA ASN A 6 4.81 -5.16 3.23
C ASN A 6 5.50 -3.94 2.60
N VAL A 7 5.79 -4.05 1.31
CA VAL A 7 6.15 -2.92 0.45
C VAL A 7 4.99 -2.65 -0.49
N ILE A 8 4.44 -1.45 -0.42
CA ILE A 8 3.32 -1.01 -1.24
C ILE A 8 3.82 0.13 -2.14
N TYR A 9 3.88 -0.13 -3.46
CA TYR A 9 4.42 0.80 -4.43
C TYR A 9 3.36 1.28 -5.42
N ASN A 10 3.46 2.56 -5.81
CA ASN A 10 2.70 3.20 -6.89
C ASN A 10 1.19 2.94 -6.84
N TYR A 11 0.63 2.89 -5.62
CA TYR A 11 -0.79 2.60 -5.39
C TYR A 11 -1.70 3.71 -5.94
N GLY A 12 -2.88 3.33 -6.38
CA GLY A 12 -3.84 4.21 -7.06
C GLY A 12 -4.66 5.06 -6.10
N SER A 13 -5.88 4.61 -5.82
CA SER A 13 -6.82 5.39 -5.01
C SER A 13 -6.48 5.39 -3.52
N ASP A 14 -5.98 4.26 -3.01
CA ASP A 14 -5.71 4.07 -1.57
C ASP A 14 -4.59 3.05 -1.37
N GLY A 15 -3.87 3.13 -0.26
CA GLY A 15 -2.92 2.07 0.14
C GLY A 15 -3.64 0.78 0.53
N ALA A 16 -4.79 0.93 1.18
CA ALA A 16 -5.79 -0.09 1.44
C ALA A 16 -7.13 0.62 1.75
N TYR A 17 -8.26 -0.07 1.65
CA TYR A 17 -9.57 0.54 1.90
C TYR A 17 -10.62 -0.46 2.38
N ALA A 18 -11.82 0.01 2.72
CA ALA A 18 -12.96 -0.70 3.25
C ALA A 18 -12.90 -0.87 4.78
N GLY A 19 -12.88 -2.11 5.28
CA GLY A 19 -12.59 -2.42 6.67
C GLY A 19 -13.77 -2.31 7.62
N GLU A 20 -14.97 -2.49 7.12
CA GLU A 20 -16.22 -2.44 7.87
C GLU A 20 -16.23 -3.49 8.98
N GLY A 21 -16.50 -3.06 10.23
CA GLY A 21 -16.71 -3.93 11.38
C GLY A 21 -15.49 -4.73 11.88
N GLY A 22 -14.32 -4.61 11.24
CA GLY A 22 -13.13 -5.39 11.57
C GLY A 22 -12.17 -4.69 12.54
N SER A 23 -11.19 -5.46 13.04
CA SER A 23 -10.03 -4.96 13.80
C SER A 23 -8.76 -5.16 12.99
N TYR A 24 -7.95 -4.10 12.86
CA TYR A 24 -6.85 -4.06 11.90
C TYR A 24 -5.56 -3.55 12.52
N ASN A 25 -4.47 -4.30 12.36
CA ASN A 25 -3.11 -3.86 12.66
C ASN A 25 -2.36 -3.56 11.36
N PHE A 26 -1.79 -2.36 11.25
CA PHE A 26 -0.87 -1.96 10.18
C PHE A 26 0.48 -1.66 10.82
N LEU A 27 1.43 -2.60 10.70
CA LEU A 27 2.69 -2.58 11.43
C LEU A 27 3.89 -2.56 10.49
N ASN A 28 4.72 -1.52 10.61
CA ASN A 28 6.02 -1.46 9.94
C ASN A 28 5.97 -1.72 8.41
N ASN A 29 4.90 -1.32 7.72
CA ASN A 29 4.84 -1.39 6.27
C ASN A 29 5.59 -0.21 5.65
N TYR A 30 6.16 -0.44 4.47
CA TYR A 30 6.84 0.56 3.68
C TYR A 30 5.96 0.97 2.50
N TYR A 31 5.50 2.20 2.50
CA TYR A 31 4.72 2.78 1.42
C TYR A 31 5.61 3.68 0.56
N LYS A 32 5.66 3.41 -0.71
CA LYS A 32 6.39 4.22 -1.68
C LYS A 32 5.44 4.76 -2.74
N PRO A 33 4.87 5.98 -2.52
CA PRO A 33 4.09 6.62 -3.56
C PRO A 33 4.91 6.77 -4.83
N GLY A 34 4.36 6.29 -5.93
CA GLY A 34 4.96 6.43 -7.25
C GLY A 34 4.27 7.52 -8.09
N PRO A 35 4.56 7.58 -9.39
CA PRO A 35 3.98 8.57 -10.29
C PRO A 35 2.46 8.58 -10.33
N TYR A 36 1.83 7.40 -10.29
CA TYR A 36 0.37 7.28 -10.25
C TYR A 36 -0.23 7.75 -8.92
N SER A 37 0.38 7.37 -7.81
CA SER A 37 -0.04 7.84 -6.47
C SER A 37 0.01 9.36 -6.37
N ALA A 38 1.03 9.99 -6.97
CA ALA A 38 1.21 11.44 -6.96
C ALA A 38 0.05 12.18 -7.65
N ILE A 39 -0.39 11.70 -8.83
CA ILE A 39 -1.48 12.35 -9.58
C ILE A 39 -2.87 12.06 -9.02
N LYS A 40 -3.07 10.91 -8.37
CA LYS A 40 -4.38 10.54 -7.81
C LYS A 40 -4.68 11.17 -6.45
N GLY A 41 -3.72 11.87 -5.83
CA GLY A 41 -3.89 12.51 -4.54
C GLY A 41 -3.97 11.56 -3.34
N SER A 42 -3.75 10.27 -3.56
CA SER A 42 -3.78 9.22 -2.53
C SER A 42 -2.43 8.98 -1.85
N TYR A 43 -1.40 9.69 -2.28
CA TYR A 43 0.01 9.50 -1.89
C TYR A 43 0.25 9.37 -0.37
N ARG A 44 -0.59 9.95 0.48
CA ARG A 44 -0.45 9.91 1.95
C ARG A 44 -1.35 8.91 2.66
N ARG A 45 -2.17 8.16 1.93
CA ARG A 45 -3.17 7.27 2.53
C ARG A 45 -2.57 5.91 2.86
N LEU A 46 -2.51 5.59 4.14
CA LEU A 46 -2.27 4.22 4.61
C LEU A 46 -3.53 3.38 4.46
N PHE A 47 -4.68 4.00 4.79
CA PHE A 47 -5.98 3.34 4.70
C PHE A 47 -7.11 4.35 4.50
N THR A 48 -8.13 3.96 3.73
CA THR A 48 -9.40 4.68 3.65
C THR A 48 -10.50 3.82 4.26
N ALA A 49 -11.01 4.23 5.43
CA ALA A 49 -12.09 3.54 6.11
C ALA A 49 -13.44 3.90 5.51
N TYR A 50 -14.23 2.87 5.24
CA TYR A 50 -15.63 2.98 4.86
C TYR A 50 -16.53 2.42 5.96
N ALA A 51 -17.75 2.92 6.04
CA ALA A 51 -18.79 2.29 6.82
C ALA A 51 -19.48 1.20 6.02
N ASP A 52 -19.97 0.17 6.69
CA ASP A 52 -20.87 -0.80 6.08
C ASP A 52 -22.15 -0.09 5.60
N ASP A 53 -22.68 -0.50 4.47
CA ASP A 53 -23.94 0.05 3.92
C ASP A 53 -25.18 -0.68 4.44
N GLY A 54 -25.00 -1.66 5.30
CA GLY A 54 -26.07 -2.46 5.92
C GLY A 54 -26.60 -3.60 5.04
N LYS A 55 -25.97 -3.87 3.90
CA LYS A 55 -26.40 -4.92 2.96
C LYS A 55 -25.65 -6.24 3.12
N ASN A 56 -24.60 -6.25 3.93
CA ASN A 56 -23.74 -7.41 4.13
C ASN A 56 -23.90 -8.00 5.55
N GLN A 57 -22.83 -7.98 6.35
CA GLN A 57 -22.79 -8.65 7.65
C GLN A 57 -23.01 -7.70 8.84
N ASN A 58 -22.77 -6.42 8.65
CA ASN A 58 -22.88 -5.41 9.68
C ASN A 58 -24.06 -4.47 9.42
N GLU A 59 -24.47 -3.75 10.46
CA GLU A 59 -25.44 -2.66 10.32
C GLU A 59 -24.82 -1.48 9.57
N ALA A 60 -25.67 -0.69 8.91
CA ALA A 60 -25.26 0.53 8.24
C ALA A 60 -24.58 1.49 9.22
N GLY A 61 -23.45 2.07 8.80
CA GLY A 61 -22.66 2.99 9.63
C GLY A 61 -21.57 2.33 10.47
N VAL A 62 -21.43 1.00 10.45
CA VAL A 62 -20.37 0.29 11.20
C VAL A 62 -19.04 0.42 10.47
N TYR A 63 -18.06 1.01 11.15
CA TYR A 63 -16.67 1.10 10.73
C TYR A 63 -15.78 0.07 11.44
N GLY A 64 -14.63 -0.25 10.85
CA GLY A 64 -13.57 -0.97 11.53
C GLY A 64 -12.76 -0.10 12.49
N ILE A 65 -11.94 -0.74 13.31
CA ILE A 65 -11.02 -0.10 14.24
C ILE A 65 -9.58 -0.40 13.82
N PHE A 66 -8.74 0.62 13.79
CA PHE A 66 -7.41 0.56 13.18
C PHE A 66 -6.30 0.88 14.19
N HIS A 67 -5.24 0.10 14.16
CA HIS A 67 -3.99 0.39 14.83
C HIS A 67 -2.88 0.57 13.81
N PHE A 68 -2.23 1.73 13.83
CA PHE A 68 -1.09 2.05 12.95
C PHE A 68 0.16 2.27 13.79
N LYS A 69 1.26 1.56 13.45
CA LYS A 69 2.54 1.77 14.11
C LYS A 69 3.71 1.44 13.21
N GLY A 70 4.69 2.36 13.17
CA GLY A 70 5.96 2.14 12.49
C GLY A 70 5.90 2.07 10.97
N ASN A 71 4.75 2.38 10.36
CA ASN A 71 4.65 2.48 8.90
C ASN A 71 5.46 3.68 8.41
N PHE A 72 6.13 3.52 7.28
CA PHE A 72 6.97 4.54 6.70
C PHE A 72 6.50 4.91 5.29
N MET A 73 6.35 6.23 5.06
CA MET A 73 6.01 6.81 3.78
C MET A 73 7.28 7.37 3.13
N ASP A 74 7.67 6.81 1.98
CA ASP A 74 8.86 7.24 1.24
C ASP A 74 8.55 8.48 0.38
N ALA A 75 9.24 9.57 0.64
CA ALA A 75 9.09 10.83 -0.09
C ALA A 75 10.10 11.02 -1.22
N THR A 76 10.80 9.95 -1.66
CA THR A 76 11.88 10.05 -2.65
C THR A 76 11.40 10.03 -4.10
N CYS A 77 10.12 9.72 -4.37
CA CYS A 77 9.61 9.71 -5.74
C CYS A 77 9.75 11.09 -6.40
N PRO A 78 10.37 11.18 -7.59
CA PRO A 78 10.58 12.46 -8.29
C PRO A 78 9.28 13.18 -8.68
N SER A 79 8.20 12.44 -8.88
CA SER A 79 6.89 13.00 -9.26
C SER A 79 6.14 13.70 -8.11
N LEU A 80 6.63 13.59 -6.89
CA LEU A 80 6.01 14.24 -5.73
C LEU A 80 6.41 15.72 -5.65
N THR A 81 5.43 16.60 -5.48
CA THR A 81 5.65 18.01 -5.13
C THR A 81 6.15 18.15 -3.68
N ASP A 82 6.75 19.29 -3.35
CA ASP A 82 7.23 19.53 -1.98
C ASP A 82 6.09 19.52 -0.95
N LYS A 83 4.92 20.03 -1.30
CA LYS A 83 3.71 19.94 -0.47
C LYS A 83 3.29 18.49 -0.20
N GLN A 84 3.40 17.62 -1.20
CA GLN A 84 3.12 16.20 -1.05
C GLN A 84 4.16 15.53 -0.14
N LYS A 85 5.44 15.79 -0.34
CA LYS A 85 6.52 15.29 0.53
C LYS A 85 6.31 15.71 2.00
N GLU A 86 5.95 16.99 2.23
CA GLU A 86 5.62 17.46 3.58
C GLU A 86 4.48 16.68 4.22
N ALA A 87 3.43 16.37 3.45
CA ALA A 87 2.32 15.55 3.96
C ALA A 87 2.76 14.14 4.33
N LEU A 88 3.68 13.52 3.57
CA LEU A 88 4.26 12.21 3.91
C LEU A 88 5.08 12.25 5.19
N TYR A 89 5.85 13.33 5.41
CA TYR A 89 6.59 13.51 6.67
C TYR A 89 5.65 13.59 7.87
N LYS A 90 4.49 14.24 7.75
CA LYS A 90 3.48 14.26 8.82
C LYS A 90 2.97 12.85 9.16
N VAL A 91 2.70 12.02 8.15
CA VAL A 91 2.33 10.61 8.37
C VAL A 91 3.46 9.80 9.01
N ASN A 92 4.72 10.10 8.68
CA ASN A 92 5.87 9.43 9.33
C ASN A 92 6.04 9.83 10.80
N MET A 93 5.66 11.04 11.17
CA MET A 93 5.67 11.50 12.58
C MET A 93 4.51 10.88 13.38
N ASP A 94 3.36 10.76 12.77
CA ASP A 94 2.17 10.14 13.35
C ASP A 94 1.38 9.42 12.25
N ASN A 95 1.41 8.09 12.26
CA ASN A 95 0.77 7.26 11.25
C ASN A 95 -0.76 7.46 11.18
N THR A 96 -1.38 8.00 12.23
CA THR A 96 -2.83 8.26 12.23
C THR A 96 -3.25 9.28 11.17
N PHE A 97 -2.36 10.18 10.76
CA PHE A 97 -2.58 11.09 9.62
C PHE A 97 -2.70 10.38 8.26
N GLY A 98 -2.35 9.11 8.20
CA GLY A 98 -2.55 8.25 7.03
C GLY A 98 -3.93 7.62 6.93
N LEU A 99 -4.77 7.73 7.97
CA LEU A 99 -6.16 7.30 7.92
C LEU A 99 -7.03 8.38 7.27
N VAL A 100 -7.84 7.97 6.32
CA VAL A 100 -8.91 8.78 5.73
C VAL A 100 -10.24 8.10 6.03
N VAL A 101 -11.24 8.85 6.48
CA VAL A 101 -12.58 8.32 6.73
C VAL A 101 -13.51 8.84 5.63
N LYS A 102 -14.21 7.94 4.96
CA LYS A 102 -15.27 8.28 4.03
C LYS A 102 -16.56 8.48 4.79
N ASN A 103 -17.15 9.67 4.63
CA ASN A 103 -18.27 10.16 5.45
C ASN A 103 -19.64 9.91 4.79
N ASP A 104 -19.92 8.68 4.40
CA ASP A 104 -21.30 8.32 4.07
C ASP A 104 -22.15 8.22 5.36
N PHE A 105 -21.49 7.88 6.47
CA PHE A 105 -22.02 7.91 7.84
C PHE A 105 -20.98 8.57 8.77
N ALA A 106 -21.45 9.35 9.74
CA ALA A 106 -20.56 9.87 10.78
C ALA A 106 -20.14 8.72 11.71
N PRO A 107 -18.84 8.50 11.96
CA PRO A 107 -18.41 7.45 12.87
C PRO A 107 -18.84 7.80 14.32
N GLU A 108 -19.56 6.90 14.96
CA GLU A 108 -19.98 7.05 16.36
C GLU A 108 -18.83 6.92 17.37
N LYS A 109 -17.73 6.28 16.97
CA LYS A 109 -16.59 5.95 17.83
C LYS A 109 -15.29 6.43 17.18
N ASN A 110 -14.27 6.60 18.01
CA ASN A 110 -12.92 6.78 17.53
C ASN A 110 -12.46 5.50 16.82
N LEU A 111 -12.11 5.60 15.54
CA LEU A 111 -11.67 4.48 14.72
C LEU A 111 -10.21 4.05 15.00
N LEU A 112 -9.51 4.72 15.90
CA LEU A 112 -8.11 4.47 16.19
C LEU A 112 -7.93 3.73 17.51
N SER A 113 -7.22 2.61 17.47
CA SER A 113 -6.74 1.92 18.67
C SER A 113 -5.32 2.34 19.02
N LYS A 114 -5.09 2.69 20.30
CA LYS A 114 -3.75 2.99 20.82
C LYS A 114 -2.89 1.74 20.96
N LYS A 115 -3.51 0.57 21.10
CA LYS A 115 -2.83 -0.72 21.27
C LYS A 115 -3.11 -1.60 20.06
N ALA A 116 -2.12 -2.38 19.65
CA ALA A 116 -2.32 -3.43 18.67
C ALA A 116 -3.34 -4.46 19.18
N PHE A 117 -4.11 -4.99 18.27
CA PHE A 117 -4.99 -6.14 18.54
C PHE A 117 -4.13 -7.40 18.63
N ASP A 118 -4.49 -8.27 19.53
CA ASP A 118 -3.86 -9.59 19.66
C ASP A 118 -4.45 -10.53 18.60
N ILE A 119 -3.83 -10.57 17.43
CA ILE A 119 -4.31 -11.36 16.28
C ILE A 119 -3.36 -12.52 15.99
N ALA A 120 -2.04 -12.29 16.03
CA ALA A 120 -1.04 -13.32 15.81
C ALA A 120 0.30 -12.97 16.49
N GLU A 121 1.10 -13.98 16.80
CA GLU A 121 2.48 -13.78 17.22
C GLU A 121 3.37 -13.48 16.02
N HIS A 122 4.20 -12.45 16.15
CA HIS A 122 5.15 -12.04 15.11
C HIS A 122 6.57 -12.41 15.49
N THR A 123 7.13 -13.42 14.85
CA THR A 123 8.53 -13.82 15.04
C THR A 123 9.52 -13.01 14.21
N SER A 124 9.05 -12.28 13.19
CA SER A 124 9.90 -11.60 12.19
C SER A 124 9.55 -10.13 11.96
N LEU A 125 8.81 -9.49 12.86
CA LEU A 125 8.46 -8.08 12.72
C LEU A 125 9.72 -7.21 12.79
N GLN A 126 9.98 -6.45 11.72
CA GLN A 126 11.17 -5.62 11.58
C GLN A 126 10.80 -4.17 11.19
N PRO A 127 11.69 -3.18 11.39
CA PRO A 127 11.43 -1.81 10.97
C PRO A 127 11.12 -1.71 9.46
N ALA A 128 10.19 -0.84 9.07
CA ALA A 128 9.71 -0.70 7.69
C ALA A 128 10.86 -0.53 6.66
N LYS A 129 11.88 0.27 6.97
CA LYS A 129 13.03 0.48 6.07
C LYS A 129 13.90 -0.77 5.88
N LYS A 130 13.95 -1.66 6.90
CA LYS A 130 14.61 -2.94 6.76
C LYS A 130 13.76 -3.90 5.94
N ALA A 131 12.45 -3.96 6.21
CA ALA A 131 11.48 -4.72 5.43
C ALA A 131 11.55 -4.36 3.94
N TYR A 132 11.64 -3.08 3.59
CA TYR A 132 11.82 -2.63 2.21
C TYR A 132 13.03 -3.28 1.53
N LYS A 133 14.17 -3.29 2.20
CA LYS A 133 15.40 -3.90 1.64
C LYS A 133 15.24 -5.41 1.46
N ASP A 134 14.72 -6.07 2.47
CA ASP A 134 14.56 -7.52 2.47
C ASP A 134 13.51 -7.98 1.46
N VAL A 135 12.38 -7.29 1.36
CA VAL A 135 11.33 -7.59 0.37
C VAL A 135 11.87 -7.44 -1.05
N LEU A 136 12.56 -6.34 -1.37
CA LEU A 136 13.13 -6.15 -2.71
C LEU A 136 14.26 -7.15 -3.03
N GLN A 137 14.91 -7.70 -2.02
CA GLN A 137 15.98 -8.68 -2.20
C GLN A 137 15.45 -10.12 -2.26
N PHE A 138 14.50 -10.49 -1.40
CA PHE A 138 14.16 -11.89 -1.13
C PHE A 138 12.72 -12.28 -1.45
N ALA A 139 11.80 -11.35 -1.70
CA ALA A 139 10.42 -11.71 -2.00
C ALA A 139 10.27 -12.29 -3.41
N GLY A 140 9.27 -13.15 -3.55
CA GLY A 140 8.96 -13.81 -4.82
C GLY A 140 10.02 -14.83 -5.24
N ALA A 141 10.17 -15.03 -6.54
CA ALA A 141 11.16 -15.95 -7.13
C ALA A 141 12.58 -15.36 -7.09
N SER A 142 13.07 -14.97 -5.91
CA SER A 142 14.29 -14.18 -5.73
C SER A 142 15.57 -14.88 -6.15
N HIS A 143 15.60 -16.22 -6.20
CA HIS A 143 16.75 -16.97 -6.68
C HIS A 143 16.94 -16.89 -8.20
N ARG A 144 15.83 -16.78 -8.94
CA ARG A 144 15.85 -16.68 -10.41
C ARG A 144 14.68 -15.78 -10.86
N ARG A 145 14.88 -14.48 -10.75
CA ARG A 145 13.90 -13.51 -11.21
C ARG A 145 13.85 -13.43 -12.73
N ASP A 146 12.66 -13.49 -13.27
CA ASP A 146 12.42 -13.19 -14.68
C ASP A 146 12.47 -11.68 -14.96
N VAL A 147 12.24 -11.30 -16.20
CA VAL A 147 12.28 -9.89 -16.63
C VAL A 147 11.17 -9.05 -16.01
N VAL A 148 10.04 -9.64 -15.67
CA VAL A 148 8.92 -8.96 -15.02
C VAL A 148 9.27 -8.63 -13.57
N ASP A 149 9.76 -9.62 -12.82
CA ASP A 149 10.21 -9.43 -11.43
C ASP A 149 11.34 -8.41 -11.33
N GLN A 150 12.33 -8.51 -12.23
CA GLN A 150 13.45 -7.57 -12.27
C GLN A 150 12.96 -6.14 -12.51
N ARG A 151 12.05 -5.96 -13.46
CA ARG A 151 11.44 -4.67 -13.76
C ARG A 151 10.70 -4.08 -12.54
N ILE A 152 9.82 -4.87 -11.91
CA ILE A 152 9.03 -4.42 -10.76
C ILE A 152 9.93 -3.99 -9.59
N VAL A 153 10.98 -4.76 -9.32
CA VAL A 153 11.96 -4.41 -8.27
C VAL A 153 12.68 -3.11 -8.60
N GLU A 154 13.08 -2.93 -9.85
CA GLU A 154 13.83 -1.74 -10.28
C GLU A 154 12.95 -0.49 -10.31
N GLU A 155 11.74 -0.58 -10.82
CA GLU A 155 10.74 0.51 -10.80
C GLU A 155 10.44 0.93 -9.36
N THR A 156 10.27 -0.05 -8.46
CA THR A 156 10.07 0.22 -7.03
C THR A 156 11.28 0.93 -6.42
N ARG A 157 12.51 0.53 -6.75
CA ARG A 157 13.73 1.20 -6.26
C ARG A 157 13.82 2.66 -6.73
N LYS A 158 13.60 2.89 -8.03
CA LYS A 158 13.73 4.21 -8.65
C LYS A 158 12.55 5.13 -8.36
N GLY A 159 11.38 4.58 -8.04
CA GLY A 159 10.15 5.36 -7.89
C GLY A 159 9.63 5.87 -9.24
N ASN A 160 9.80 5.07 -10.29
CA ASN A 160 9.39 5.39 -11.67
C ASN A 160 8.59 4.22 -12.27
N TYR A 161 8.32 4.29 -13.56
CA TYR A 161 7.67 3.23 -14.33
C TYR A 161 8.32 3.10 -15.71
N THR A 162 8.10 1.94 -16.34
CA THR A 162 8.61 1.65 -17.69
C THR A 162 7.47 1.61 -18.71
N TYR A 163 6.30 1.13 -18.32
CA TYR A 163 5.18 0.88 -19.20
C TYR A 163 3.93 1.63 -18.77
N GLU A 164 3.06 1.87 -19.74
CA GLU A 164 1.71 2.44 -19.55
C GLU A 164 0.67 1.51 -20.15
N GLY A 165 -0.59 1.68 -19.75
CA GLY A 165 -1.70 0.89 -20.25
C GLY A 165 -2.10 1.30 -21.66
N SER A 166 -2.45 0.32 -22.48
CA SER A 166 -2.92 0.53 -23.86
C SER A 166 -4.35 1.03 -23.97
N HIS A 167 -5.14 0.96 -22.88
CA HIS A 167 -6.55 1.38 -22.82
C HIS A 167 -6.78 2.60 -21.92
N GLY A 168 -5.78 3.43 -21.71
CA GLY A 168 -5.90 4.71 -21.02
C GLY A 168 -5.33 4.76 -19.61
N SER A 169 -4.83 3.67 -19.07
CA SER A 169 -4.05 3.70 -17.82
C SER A 169 -2.67 4.29 -18.05
N THR A 170 -2.19 5.10 -17.10
CA THR A 170 -0.94 5.85 -17.20
C THR A 170 -0.08 5.69 -15.95
N ASN A 171 1.13 6.25 -16.00
CA ASN A 171 2.02 6.37 -14.85
C ASN A 171 2.34 5.03 -14.16
N GLY A 172 2.57 4.00 -14.94
CA GLY A 172 2.93 2.67 -14.48
C GLY A 172 1.76 1.74 -14.18
N MET A 173 0.52 2.20 -14.41
CA MET A 173 -0.64 1.31 -14.42
C MET A 173 -0.79 0.70 -15.82
N VAL A 174 -0.85 -0.61 -15.88
CA VAL A 174 -1.05 -1.37 -17.12
C VAL A 174 -2.46 -1.94 -17.15
N ASP A 175 -3.05 -2.07 -18.35
CA ASP A 175 -4.42 -2.54 -18.51
C ASP A 175 -4.48 -4.04 -18.80
N GLN A 176 -3.42 -4.58 -19.39
CA GLN A 176 -3.38 -5.97 -19.84
C GLN A 176 -1.93 -6.49 -19.95
N PRO A 177 -1.72 -7.81 -19.92
CA PRO A 177 -0.37 -8.39 -19.95
C PRO A 177 0.48 -7.99 -21.15
N ILE A 178 -0.14 -7.74 -22.33
CA ILE A 178 0.61 -7.35 -23.53
C ILE A 178 1.29 -5.99 -23.38
N ASP A 179 0.77 -5.09 -22.52
CA ASP A 179 1.38 -3.77 -22.26
C ASP A 179 2.81 -3.89 -21.70
N VAL A 180 3.13 -5.04 -21.11
CA VAL A 180 4.43 -5.35 -20.51
C VAL A 180 5.15 -6.50 -21.25
N GLY A 181 4.76 -6.80 -22.49
CA GLY A 181 5.39 -7.83 -23.31
C GLY A 181 4.67 -9.20 -23.29
N GLY A 182 3.49 -9.30 -22.69
CA GLY A 182 2.71 -10.53 -22.61
C GLY A 182 3.16 -11.45 -21.45
N TRP A 183 2.64 -12.65 -21.47
CA TRP A 183 3.04 -13.67 -20.50
C TRP A 183 4.42 -14.22 -20.82
N PRO A 184 5.30 -14.40 -19.82
CA PRO A 184 6.60 -15.04 -20.05
C PRO A 184 6.42 -16.48 -20.55
N GLU A 185 7.16 -16.83 -21.57
CA GLU A 185 7.26 -18.24 -22.00
C GLU A 185 8.28 -18.96 -21.12
N TYR A 186 7.80 -19.82 -20.25
CA TYR A 186 8.67 -20.67 -19.44
C TYR A 186 9.03 -21.94 -20.24
N LYS A 187 10.30 -22.09 -20.55
CA LYS A 187 10.81 -23.37 -21.06
C LYS A 187 11.04 -24.28 -19.86
N SER A 188 10.44 -25.48 -19.88
CA SER A 188 10.81 -26.51 -18.92
C SER A 188 12.28 -26.84 -19.11
N GLU A 189 13.08 -26.68 -18.07
CA GLU A 189 14.44 -27.21 -18.07
C GLU A 189 14.35 -28.75 -17.96
N PRO A 190 15.18 -29.50 -18.72
CA PRO A 190 15.20 -30.96 -18.68
C PRO A 190 15.67 -31.47 -17.32
#